data_2bcf4a2d72c61de224df8cdea06b9068
#
_entry.id   2bcf4a2d72c61de224df8cdea06b9068
#
_cell.length_a   1.000
_cell.length_b   1.000
_cell.length_c   1.000
_cell.angle_alpha   90.00
_cell.angle_beta   90.00
_cell.angle_gamma   90.00
#
_symmetry.space_group_name_H-M   'P 1'
#
loop_
_entity.id
_entity.type
_entity.pdbx_description
1 polymer ?
#
loop_
_entity_poly.entity_id
_entity_poly.type
_entity_poly.pdbx_seq_one_letter_code
_entity_poly.pdbx_strand_id
1 'polypeptide(L)'
;MNSYIPQVFLLGSDHYDCHMAQARKKSTPATPAPKKPRLSQAEATARMLNATIQLLVEYAPGEVTVARICEKAGVHTDYVVRYFGSREELLSQAVETAFFGFFVNTNSDEATRLNLVLEGNIDVLRLAKARIQTITYLLGCGVSPERFQANQKLVLESVFAQSSSNSQVGDRTSKTLILIGTLIVQAMNVLDEVNDISDQQKQDVLAYIGYMSQSGLAVQTALGWDKPVSKKRR
;
A
#
# COMPACT_ATOMS: atom_id res chain seq x y z
N MET A 1 -26.55 51.27 4.83
CA MET A 1 -26.42 52.43 3.94
C MET A 1 -25.64 52.01 2.72
N ASN A 2 -26.27 52.17 1.55
CA ASN A 2 -25.82 52.09 0.14
C ASN A 2 -25.33 50.70 -0.36
N SER A 3 -26.14 49.95 -0.94
CA SER A 3 -26.78 49.72 -2.27
C SER A 3 -26.08 50.41 -3.45
N TYR A 4 -25.50 49.56 -4.34
CA TYR A 4 -25.34 49.89 -5.75
C TYR A 4 -25.43 48.62 -6.62
N ILE A 5 -26.54 48.56 -7.39
CA ILE A 5 -26.72 47.79 -8.61
C ILE A 5 -26.65 48.77 -9.76
N PRO A 6 -26.07 48.50 -10.90
CA PRO A 6 -26.65 48.90 -12.19
C PRO A 6 -26.80 47.72 -13.13
N GLN A 7 -28.00 47.42 -13.51
CA GLN A 7 -28.73 47.75 -14.74
C GLN A 7 -28.15 47.23 -16.06
N VAL A 8 -28.92 46.32 -16.56
CA VAL A 8 -29.27 45.80 -17.89
C VAL A 8 -29.07 46.82 -19.03
N PHE A 9 -28.44 46.36 -20.11
CA PHE A 9 -28.67 46.89 -21.47
C PHE A 9 -28.99 45.75 -22.44
N LEU A 10 -30.25 45.74 -22.87
CA LEU A 10 -30.80 45.11 -24.07
C LEU A 10 -30.62 46.06 -25.23
N LEU A 11 -30.30 45.53 -26.39
CA LEU A 11 -30.58 45.96 -27.80
C LEU A 11 -29.44 45.35 -28.66
N GLY A 12 -29.64 44.75 -29.79
CA GLY A 12 -30.72 44.69 -30.70
C GLY A 12 -30.42 43.65 -31.80
N SER A 13 -31.45 43.15 -32.38
CA SER A 13 -31.52 42.25 -33.53
C SER A 13 -30.92 42.89 -34.78
N ASP A 14 -30.09 42.16 -35.53
CA ASP A 14 -29.99 42.32 -36.97
C ASP A 14 -29.80 40.98 -37.67
N HIS A 15 -30.83 40.65 -38.46
CA HIS A 15 -30.84 39.62 -39.47
C HIS A 15 -29.79 39.92 -40.55
N TYR A 16 -28.88 39.00 -40.81
CA TYR A 16 -28.25 38.85 -42.14
C TYR A 16 -28.25 37.39 -42.54
N ASP A 17 -29.21 37.07 -43.42
CA ASP A 17 -29.16 35.88 -44.27
C ASP A 17 -27.97 35.99 -45.22
N CYS A 18 -27.05 35.06 -45.14
CA CYS A 18 -26.06 34.81 -46.15
C CYS A 18 -26.08 33.30 -46.53
N HIS A 19 -26.87 32.96 -47.52
CA HIS A 19 -26.75 31.74 -48.25
C HIS A 19 -25.37 31.64 -48.93
N MET A 20 -24.46 30.87 -48.32
CA MET A 20 -23.28 30.37 -48.97
C MET A 20 -23.34 28.85 -49.05
N ALA A 21 -23.55 28.38 -50.26
CA ALA A 21 -23.48 26.96 -50.62
C ALA A 21 -22.03 26.46 -50.34
N GLN A 22 -21.83 25.79 -49.20
CA GLN A 22 -20.59 25.09 -48.94
C GLN A 22 -20.58 23.74 -49.69
N ALA A 23 -19.71 23.67 -50.70
CA ALA A 23 -19.35 22.44 -51.39
C ALA A 23 -18.88 21.38 -50.34
N ARG A 24 -19.66 20.28 -50.22
CA ARG A 24 -19.26 19.09 -49.43
C ARG A 24 -17.96 18.55 -50.01
N LYS A 25 -16.81 18.86 -49.36
CA LYS A 25 -15.59 18.11 -49.55
C LYS A 25 -15.85 16.68 -49.07
N LYS A 26 -15.80 15.71 -49.98
CA LYS A 26 -15.78 14.28 -49.66
C LYS A 26 -14.58 14.05 -48.74
N SER A 27 -14.85 13.81 -47.47
CA SER A 27 -13.82 13.39 -46.49
C SER A 27 -13.30 12.02 -46.92
N THR A 28 -12.05 11.95 -47.26
CA THR A 28 -11.31 10.69 -47.44
C THR A 28 -11.49 9.86 -46.15
N PRO A 29 -11.82 8.56 -46.22
CA PRO A 29 -11.96 7.74 -45.01
C PRO A 29 -10.61 7.73 -44.28
N ALA A 30 -10.58 8.27 -43.05
CA ALA A 30 -9.42 8.22 -42.21
C ALA A 30 -9.02 6.77 -41.97
N THR A 31 -7.78 6.43 -42.27
CA THR A 31 -7.21 5.12 -41.97
C THR A 31 -7.41 4.87 -40.46
N PRO A 32 -8.06 3.75 -40.07
CA PRO A 32 -8.32 3.47 -38.67
C PRO A 32 -6.98 3.43 -37.92
N ALA A 33 -6.84 4.27 -36.90
CA ALA A 33 -5.67 4.27 -36.05
C ALA A 33 -5.42 2.83 -35.52
N PRO A 34 -4.17 2.36 -35.45
CA PRO A 34 -3.85 1.03 -35.00
C PRO A 34 -4.44 0.82 -33.62
N LYS A 35 -5.33 -0.16 -33.48
CA LYS A 35 -5.93 -0.54 -32.19
C LYS A 35 -4.78 -0.90 -31.26
N LYS A 36 -4.62 -0.16 -30.14
CA LYS A 36 -3.67 -0.52 -29.09
C LYS A 36 -3.88 -1.99 -28.70
N PRO A 37 -2.83 -2.80 -28.64
CA PRO A 37 -2.96 -4.21 -28.26
C PRO A 37 -3.70 -4.31 -26.92
N ARG A 38 -4.64 -5.22 -26.82
CA ARG A 38 -5.36 -5.46 -25.56
C ARG A 38 -4.36 -6.01 -24.54
N LEU A 39 -4.25 -5.36 -23.40
CA LEU A 39 -3.47 -5.87 -22.26
C LEU A 39 -3.97 -7.25 -21.85
N SER A 40 -3.05 -8.17 -21.55
CA SER A 40 -3.42 -9.43 -20.89
C SER A 40 -3.94 -9.15 -19.48
N GLN A 41 -4.70 -10.10 -18.90
CA GLN A 41 -5.17 -9.98 -17.52
C GLN A 41 -3.99 -9.82 -16.55
N ALA A 42 -2.96 -10.64 -16.71
CA ALA A 42 -1.77 -10.60 -15.86
C ALA A 42 -1.07 -9.23 -15.91
N GLU A 43 -0.91 -8.67 -17.11
CA GLU A 43 -0.29 -7.36 -17.30
C GLU A 43 -1.15 -6.23 -16.71
N ALA A 44 -2.47 -6.26 -16.93
CA ALA A 44 -3.38 -5.27 -16.36
C ALA A 44 -3.39 -5.34 -14.82
N THR A 45 -3.40 -6.54 -14.24
CA THR A 45 -3.32 -6.76 -12.79
C THR A 45 -2.01 -6.23 -12.22
N ALA A 46 -0.88 -6.57 -12.83
CA ALA A 46 0.44 -6.09 -12.38
C ALA A 46 0.54 -4.56 -12.43
N ARG A 47 0.05 -3.92 -13.50
CA ARG A 47 0.02 -2.46 -13.63
C ARG A 47 -0.84 -1.80 -12.54
N MET A 48 -2.01 -2.36 -12.24
CA MET A 48 -2.89 -1.83 -11.20
C MET A 48 -2.28 -1.99 -9.81
N LEU A 49 -1.70 -3.13 -9.48
CA LEU A 49 -1.01 -3.34 -8.20
C LEU A 49 0.15 -2.35 -8.03
N ASN A 50 1.00 -2.21 -9.06
CA ASN A 50 2.11 -1.26 -9.04
C ASN A 50 1.63 0.19 -8.86
N ALA A 51 0.66 0.64 -9.66
CA ALA A 51 0.09 1.97 -9.54
C ALA A 51 -0.50 2.22 -8.15
N THR A 52 -1.19 1.22 -7.59
CA THR A 52 -1.79 1.29 -6.25
C THR A 52 -0.72 1.46 -5.17
N ILE A 53 0.36 0.67 -5.20
CA ILE A 53 1.45 0.78 -4.23
C ILE A 53 2.10 2.17 -4.28
N GLN A 54 2.42 2.65 -5.49
CA GLN A 54 3.01 3.98 -5.66
C GLN A 54 2.12 5.08 -5.11
N LEU A 55 0.80 4.98 -5.33
CA LEU A 55 -0.15 5.95 -4.78
C LEU A 55 -0.28 5.85 -3.26
N LEU A 56 -0.26 4.64 -2.68
CA LEU A 56 -0.35 4.45 -1.23
C LEU A 56 0.90 4.91 -0.48
N VAL A 57 2.05 4.97 -1.14
CA VAL A 57 3.28 5.55 -0.57
C VAL A 57 3.23 7.07 -0.54
N GLU A 58 2.48 7.70 -1.45
CA GLU A 58 2.38 9.15 -1.61
C GLU A 58 1.14 9.75 -0.93
N TYR A 59 0.04 9.02 -0.85
CA TYR A 59 -1.27 9.51 -0.41
C TYR A 59 -1.89 8.61 0.65
N ALA A 60 -2.74 9.21 1.50
CA ALA A 60 -3.54 8.45 2.45
C ALA A 60 -4.47 7.45 1.73
N PRO A 61 -4.73 6.26 2.31
CA PRO A 61 -5.53 5.23 1.65
C PRO A 61 -6.93 5.69 1.21
N GLY A 62 -7.54 6.62 1.98
CA GLY A 62 -8.83 7.22 1.62
C GLY A 62 -8.82 8.04 0.32
N GLU A 63 -7.67 8.60 -0.04
CA GLU A 63 -7.49 9.44 -1.23
C GLU A 63 -7.13 8.65 -2.49
N VAL A 64 -6.75 7.37 -2.34
CA VAL A 64 -6.37 6.47 -3.44
C VAL A 64 -7.65 5.89 -4.07
N THR A 65 -8.25 6.64 -4.98
CA THR A 65 -9.50 6.25 -5.66
C THR A 65 -9.25 5.32 -6.84
N VAL A 66 -10.29 4.56 -7.24
CA VAL A 66 -10.26 3.71 -8.44
C VAL A 66 -9.85 4.51 -9.68
N ALA A 67 -10.37 5.73 -9.83
CA ALA A 67 -10.03 6.59 -10.96
C ALA A 67 -8.54 6.92 -11.02
N ARG A 68 -7.94 7.33 -9.90
CA ARG A 68 -6.49 7.63 -9.81
C ARG A 68 -5.63 6.40 -10.08
N ILE A 69 -6.02 5.23 -9.56
CA ILE A 69 -5.30 3.97 -9.82
C ILE A 69 -5.33 3.64 -11.31
N CYS A 70 -6.51 3.68 -11.93
CA CYS A 70 -6.67 3.33 -13.33
C CYS A 70 -5.99 4.32 -14.27
N GLU A 71 -6.03 5.61 -13.96
CA GLU A 71 -5.30 6.64 -14.68
C GLU A 71 -3.78 6.38 -14.65
N LYS A 72 -3.22 6.15 -13.46
CA LYS A 72 -1.79 5.86 -13.28
C LYS A 72 -1.37 4.54 -13.93
N ALA A 73 -2.24 3.52 -13.88
CA ALA A 73 -2.00 2.21 -14.49
C ALA A 73 -2.21 2.20 -16.02
N GLY A 74 -2.88 3.21 -16.58
CA GLY A 74 -3.25 3.27 -17.98
C GLY A 74 -4.26 2.20 -18.40
N VAL A 75 -5.22 1.88 -17.49
CA VAL A 75 -6.25 0.84 -17.70
C VAL A 75 -7.66 1.40 -17.48
N HIS A 76 -8.68 0.65 -17.91
CA HIS A 76 -10.07 1.03 -17.70
C HIS A 76 -10.55 0.66 -16.29
N THR A 77 -11.44 1.46 -15.72
CA THR A 77 -11.97 1.27 -14.35
C THR A 77 -12.70 -0.06 -14.14
N ASP A 78 -13.32 -0.61 -15.17
CA ASP A 78 -14.01 -1.91 -15.12
C ASP A 78 -13.07 -3.07 -14.76
N TYR A 79 -11.77 -2.91 -14.98
CA TYR A 79 -10.79 -3.93 -14.64
C TYR A 79 -10.62 -4.12 -13.12
N VAL A 80 -10.88 -3.09 -12.33
CA VAL A 80 -10.84 -3.21 -10.85
C VAL A 80 -11.92 -4.18 -10.39
N VAL A 81 -13.18 -3.98 -10.82
CA VAL A 81 -14.28 -4.87 -10.45
C VAL A 81 -14.06 -6.28 -11.02
N ARG A 82 -13.60 -6.36 -12.27
CA ARG A 82 -13.39 -7.65 -12.95
C ARG A 82 -12.30 -8.51 -12.34
N TYR A 83 -11.17 -7.91 -11.88
CA TYR A 83 -9.98 -8.67 -11.46
C TYR A 83 -9.79 -8.70 -9.96
N PHE A 84 -10.34 -7.72 -9.24
CA PHE A 84 -10.19 -7.62 -7.79
C PHE A 84 -11.54 -7.67 -7.04
N GLY A 85 -12.66 -7.44 -7.74
CA GLY A 85 -13.99 -7.40 -7.13
C GLY A 85 -14.30 -6.05 -6.47
N SER A 86 -13.38 -5.46 -5.72
CA SER A 86 -13.57 -4.17 -5.08
C SER A 86 -12.28 -3.35 -5.03
N ARG A 87 -12.39 -2.05 -4.68
CA ARG A 87 -11.26 -1.18 -4.40
C ARG A 87 -10.48 -1.66 -3.17
N GLU A 88 -11.20 -2.03 -2.13
CA GLU A 88 -10.64 -2.50 -0.85
C GLU A 88 -9.79 -3.75 -1.06
N GLU A 89 -10.24 -4.68 -1.89
CA GLU A 89 -9.48 -5.87 -2.24
C GLU A 89 -8.22 -5.53 -3.05
N LEU A 90 -8.32 -4.58 -4.00
CA LEU A 90 -7.15 -4.09 -4.73
C LEU A 90 -6.12 -3.43 -3.80
N LEU A 91 -6.55 -2.55 -2.87
CA LEU A 91 -5.66 -1.94 -1.89
C LEU A 91 -4.99 -3.00 -1.01
N SER A 92 -5.77 -3.96 -0.50
CA SER A 92 -5.28 -5.08 0.32
C SER A 92 -4.24 -5.90 -0.42
N GLN A 93 -4.55 -6.36 -1.63
CA GLN A 93 -3.62 -7.17 -2.43
C GLN A 93 -2.34 -6.40 -2.77
N ALA A 94 -2.44 -5.11 -3.10
CA ALA A 94 -1.28 -4.30 -3.44
C ALA A 94 -0.27 -4.23 -2.28
N VAL A 95 -0.72 -3.84 -1.09
CA VAL A 95 0.20 -3.71 0.07
C VAL A 95 0.73 -5.04 0.56
N GLU A 96 -0.10 -6.09 0.58
CA GLU A 96 0.33 -7.41 1.01
C GLU A 96 1.34 -8.02 0.03
N THR A 97 1.10 -7.89 -1.27
CA THR A 97 2.00 -8.42 -2.31
C THR A 97 3.36 -7.72 -2.26
N ALA A 98 3.37 -6.39 -2.15
CA ALA A 98 4.61 -5.62 -2.07
C ALA A 98 5.39 -5.92 -0.78
N PHE A 99 4.72 -5.96 0.36
CA PHE A 99 5.34 -6.21 1.65
C PHE A 99 5.89 -7.63 1.76
N PHE A 100 5.11 -8.62 1.32
CA PHE A 100 5.50 -10.02 1.35
C PHE A 100 6.74 -10.30 0.50
N GLY A 101 6.82 -9.72 -0.70
CA GLY A 101 7.99 -9.85 -1.57
C GLY A 101 9.28 -9.30 -0.97
N PHE A 102 9.18 -8.34 -0.06
CA PHE A 102 10.32 -7.79 0.66
C PHE A 102 10.85 -8.72 1.77
N PHE A 103 9.96 -9.38 2.51
CA PHE A 103 10.31 -10.13 3.72
C PHE A 103 10.45 -11.63 3.47
N VAL A 104 9.77 -12.17 2.49
CA VAL A 104 9.85 -13.57 2.13
C VAL A 104 10.67 -13.68 0.85
N ASN A 105 11.99 -13.79 1.00
CA ASN A 105 12.92 -13.96 -0.11
C ASN A 105 12.66 -15.33 -0.79
N THR A 106 11.59 -15.39 -1.58
CA THR A 106 11.23 -16.57 -2.34
C THR A 106 11.90 -16.48 -3.70
N ASN A 107 12.75 -17.45 -4.02
CA ASN A 107 13.31 -17.72 -5.35
C ASN A 107 12.21 -18.13 -6.35
N SER A 108 11.04 -17.51 -6.30
CA SER A 108 9.92 -17.82 -7.18
C SER A 108 9.79 -16.76 -8.28
N ASP A 109 9.29 -17.16 -9.44
CA ASP A 109 8.97 -16.25 -10.56
C ASP A 109 8.07 -15.07 -10.15
N GLU A 110 7.34 -15.25 -9.05
CA GLU A 110 6.48 -14.23 -8.44
C GLU A 110 7.29 -13.13 -7.75
N ALA A 111 8.45 -13.45 -7.17
CA ALA A 111 9.39 -12.46 -6.64
C ALA A 111 10.00 -11.60 -7.76
N THR A 112 10.23 -12.16 -8.93
CA THR A 112 10.68 -11.42 -10.12
C THR A 112 9.60 -10.46 -10.61
N ARG A 113 8.32 -10.86 -10.55
CA ARG A 113 7.18 -9.95 -10.86
C ARG A 113 7.02 -8.84 -9.84
N LEU A 114 7.33 -9.11 -8.57
CA LEU A 114 7.34 -8.12 -7.49
C LEU A 114 8.50 -7.14 -7.61
N ASN A 115 9.67 -7.59 -8.06
CA ASN A 115 10.78 -6.69 -8.36
C ASN A 115 10.42 -5.69 -9.48
N LEU A 116 9.61 -6.08 -10.45
CA LEU A 116 9.04 -5.16 -11.45
C LEU A 116 8.11 -4.10 -10.82
N VAL A 117 7.42 -4.44 -9.74
CA VAL A 117 6.58 -3.51 -8.97
C VAL A 117 7.43 -2.53 -8.17
N LEU A 118 8.63 -2.93 -7.77
CA LEU A 118 9.55 -2.14 -6.93
C LEU A 118 10.67 -1.47 -7.73
N GLU A 119 10.67 -1.51 -9.06
CA GLU A 119 11.64 -0.81 -9.93
C GLU A 119 11.75 0.70 -9.68
N GLY A 120 10.96 1.26 -8.78
CA GLY A 120 10.94 2.68 -8.45
C GLY A 120 11.50 3.03 -7.07
N ASN A 121 12.58 2.43 -6.56
CA ASN A 121 13.24 2.90 -5.32
C ASN A 121 12.28 3.22 -4.15
N ILE A 122 11.28 2.39 -3.92
CA ILE A 122 10.38 2.59 -2.78
C ILE A 122 11.16 2.21 -1.51
N ASP A 123 11.38 3.20 -0.65
CA ASP A 123 11.95 2.99 0.67
C ASP A 123 11.09 2.00 1.46
N VAL A 124 11.76 0.98 2.03
CA VAL A 124 11.11 -0.08 2.83
C VAL A 124 10.29 0.49 3.98
N LEU A 125 10.77 1.57 4.61
CA LEU A 125 10.05 2.21 5.71
C LEU A 125 8.78 2.89 5.22
N ARG A 126 8.80 3.54 4.06
CA ARG A 126 7.61 4.13 3.44
C ARG A 126 6.61 3.06 3.04
N LEU A 127 7.08 1.92 2.49
CA LEU A 127 6.21 0.79 2.17
C LEU A 127 5.57 0.19 3.43
N ALA A 128 6.35 0.03 4.52
CA ALA A 128 5.84 -0.44 5.80
C ALA A 128 4.78 0.53 6.37
N LYS A 129 5.03 1.84 6.32
CA LYS A 129 4.05 2.87 6.71
C LYS A 129 2.77 2.76 5.88
N ALA A 130 2.89 2.74 4.55
CA ALA A 130 1.76 2.62 3.63
C ALA A 130 0.93 1.36 3.90
N ARG A 131 1.59 0.21 4.16
CA ARG A 131 0.92 -1.04 4.50
C ARG A 131 0.11 -0.90 5.80
N ILE A 132 0.73 -0.41 6.86
CA ILE A 132 0.07 -0.30 8.16
C ILE A 132 -1.12 0.67 8.10
N GLN A 133 -0.93 1.83 7.47
CA GLN A 133 -2.01 2.81 7.27
C GLN A 133 -3.15 2.22 6.44
N THR A 134 -2.83 1.46 5.38
CA THR A 134 -3.84 0.81 4.55
C THR A 134 -4.61 -0.26 5.31
N ILE A 135 -3.93 -1.13 6.08
CA ILE A 135 -4.59 -2.14 6.92
C ILE A 135 -5.51 -1.45 7.94
N THR A 136 -5.02 -0.43 8.65
CA THR A 136 -5.82 0.31 9.63
C THR A 136 -7.06 0.94 8.99
N TYR A 137 -6.90 1.55 7.82
CA TYR A 137 -8.01 2.10 7.05
C TYR A 137 -9.03 1.03 6.65
N LEU A 138 -8.57 -0.10 6.11
CA LEU A 138 -9.43 -1.19 5.66
C LEU A 138 -10.20 -1.86 6.82
N LEU A 139 -9.56 -2.04 7.98
CA LEU A 139 -10.23 -2.49 9.20
C LEU A 139 -11.33 -1.50 9.62
N GLY A 140 -11.07 -0.20 9.53
CA GLY A 140 -12.07 0.84 9.75
C GLY A 140 -13.23 0.82 8.75
N CYS A 141 -13.00 0.33 7.53
CA CYS A 141 -14.02 0.10 6.51
C CYS A 141 -14.76 -1.24 6.69
N GLY A 142 -14.46 -2.03 7.72
CA GLY A 142 -15.12 -3.30 8.02
C GLY A 142 -14.51 -4.52 7.32
N VAL A 143 -13.31 -4.41 6.74
CA VAL A 143 -12.58 -5.57 6.23
C VAL A 143 -12.14 -6.43 7.41
N SER A 144 -12.38 -7.75 7.32
CA SER A 144 -12.08 -8.69 8.41
C SER A 144 -10.56 -8.79 8.68
N PRO A 145 -10.13 -8.81 9.98
CA PRO A 145 -8.71 -8.99 10.35
C PRO A 145 -8.10 -10.29 9.81
N GLU A 146 -8.89 -11.35 9.67
CA GLU A 146 -8.44 -12.67 9.17
C GLU A 146 -7.82 -12.55 7.78
N ARG A 147 -8.23 -11.54 6.99
CA ARG A 147 -7.69 -11.25 5.66
C ARG A 147 -6.17 -11.03 5.68
N PHE A 148 -5.64 -10.49 6.77
CA PHE A 148 -4.23 -10.12 6.91
C PHE A 148 -3.42 -11.12 7.75
N GLN A 149 -4.08 -11.98 8.53
CA GLN A 149 -3.43 -12.85 9.52
C GLN A 149 -2.45 -13.84 8.90
N ALA A 150 -2.81 -14.46 7.77
CA ALA A 150 -1.98 -15.48 7.13
C ALA A 150 -0.62 -14.91 6.71
N ASN A 151 -0.63 -13.76 6.03
CA ASN A 151 0.59 -13.08 5.58
C ASN A 151 1.40 -12.54 6.76
N GLN A 152 0.75 -11.96 7.77
CA GLN A 152 1.43 -11.51 8.98
C GLN A 152 2.15 -12.64 9.71
N LYS A 153 1.53 -13.81 9.81
CA LYS A 153 2.14 -15.00 10.40
C LYS A 153 3.38 -15.43 9.64
N LEU A 154 3.32 -15.51 8.32
CA LEU A 154 4.47 -15.88 7.47
C LEU A 154 5.63 -14.89 7.61
N VAL A 155 5.34 -13.58 7.66
CA VAL A 155 6.37 -12.56 7.89
C VAL A 155 7.04 -12.74 9.25
N LEU A 156 6.27 -12.91 10.32
CA LEU A 156 6.81 -13.12 11.66
C LEU A 156 7.64 -14.41 11.73
N GLU A 157 7.20 -15.50 11.12
CA GLU A 157 7.93 -16.75 11.05
C GLU A 157 9.25 -16.59 10.26
N SER A 158 9.23 -15.84 9.15
CA SER A 158 10.44 -15.55 8.36
C SER A 158 11.46 -14.74 9.16
N VAL A 159 11.01 -13.65 9.81
CA VAL A 159 11.87 -12.83 10.68
C VAL A 159 12.42 -13.64 11.85
N PHE A 160 11.59 -14.50 12.45
CA PHE A 160 12.03 -15.40 13.53
C PHE A 160 13.10 -16.39 13.03
N ALA A 161 12.91 -17.05 11.90
CA ALA A 161 13.86 -17.99 11.34
C ALA A 161 15.23 -17.33 11.06
N GLN A 162 15.23 -16.09 10.54
CA GLN A 162 16.47 -15.34 10.31
C GLN A 162 17.17 -14.95 11.62
N SER A 163 16.41 -14.58 12.66
CA SER A 163 16.95 -14.14 13.94
C SER A 163 17.46 -15.31 14.80
N SER A 164 16.83 -16.47 14.71
CA SER A 164 17.15 -17.65 15.56
C SER A 164 18.38 -18.41 15.12
N SER A 165 18.82 -18.27 13.86
CA SER A 165 19.99 -19.01 13.33
C SER A 165 21.31 -18.68 14.06
N ASN A 166 21.43 -17.55 14.75
CA ASN A 166 22.64 -17.07 15.42
C ASN A 166 22.43 -16.75 16.91
N SER A 167 21.29 -17.11 17.50
CA SER A 167 20.91 -16.64 18.85
C SER A 167 21.05 -17.75 19.89
N GLN A 168 21.70 -17.45 21.03
CA GLN A 168 21.66 -18.28 22.25
C GLN A 168 20.34 -18.08 23.03
N VAL A 169 19.46 -17.21 22.55
CA VAL A 169 18.20 -16.88 23.18
C VAL A 169 17.14 -17.88 22.79
N GLY A 170 16.38 -18.37 23.76
CA GLY A 170 15.32 -19.35 23.51
C GLY A 170 14.15 -18.77 22.68
N ASP A 171 13.44 -19.67 21.98
CA ASP A 171 12.35 -19.36 21.06
C ASP A 171 11.29 -18.42 21.65
N ARG A 172 10.92 -18.61 22.92
CA ARG A 172 9.90 -17.78 23.60
C ARG A 172 10.34 -16.33 23.67
N THR A 173 11.56 -16.09 24.08
CA THR A 173 12.13 -14.75 24.21
C THR A 173 12.29 -14.10 22.86
N SER A 174 12.84 -14.80 21.88
CA SER A 174 13.01 -14.32 20.50
C SER A 174 11.67 -13.95 19.86
N LYS A 175 10.67 -14.80 19.93
CA LYS A 175 9.31 -14.52 19.42
C LYS A 175 8.67 -13.32 20.10
N THR A 176 8.86 -13.20 21.42
CA THR A 176 8.32 -12.05 22.17
C THR A 176 9.00 -10.74 21.78
N LEU A 177 10.33 -10.72 21.63
CA LEU A 177 11.08 -9.53 21.19
C LEU A 177 10.68 -9.10 19.77
N ILE A 178 10.55 -10.07 18.85
CA ILE A 178 10.10 -9.78 17.48
C ILE A 178 8.69 -9.20 17.49
N LEU A 179 7.78 -9.77 18.29
CA LEU A 179 6.42 -9.26 18.40
C LEU A 179 6.39 -7.84 18.95
N ILE A 180 7.14 -7.57 20.03
CA ILE A 180 7.25 -6.22 20.63
C ILE A 180 7.80 -5.23 19.60
N GLY A 181 8.91 -5.56 18.95
CA GLY A 181 9.50 -4.72 17.90
C GLY A 181 8.52 -4.42 16.77
N THR A 182 7.81 -5.45 16.30
CA THR A 182 6.78 -5.31 15.26
C THR A 182 5.66 -4.37 15.71
N LEU A 183 5.12 -4.54 16.91
CA LEU A 183 4.04 -3.71 17.44
C LEU A 183 4.48 -2.25 17.63
N ILE A 184 5.71 -2.00 18.12
CA ILE A 184 6.25 -0.66 18.27
C ILE A 184 6.41 0.01 16.90
N VAL A 185 6.99 -0.68 15.92
CA VAL A 185 7.14 -0.14 14.57
C VAL A 185 5.77 0.16 13.95
N GLN A 186 4.79 -0.71 14.13
CA GLN A 186 3.43 -0.47 13.66
C GLN A 186 2.80 0.76 14.33
N ALA A 187 2.90 0.87 15.65
CA ALA A 187 2.37 2.00 16.39
C ALA A 187 3.02 3.33 15.96
N MET A 188 4.35 3.35 15.82
CA MET A 188 5.05 4.55 15.33
C MET A 188 4.59 5.00 13.94
N ASN A 189 4.32 4.06 13.02
CA ASN A 189 3.88 4.40 11.67
C ASN A 189 2.43 4.88 11.58
N VAL A 190 1.60 4.61 12.58
CA VAL A 190 0.19 5.05 12.64
C VAL A 190 0.03 6.32 13.47
N LEU A 191 0.83 6.44 14.54
CA LEU A 191 0.65 7.46 15.57
C LEU A 191 1.77 8.51 15.59
N ASP A 192 2.69 8.51 14.63
CA ASP A 192 3.82 9.44 14.59
C ASP A 192 3.36 10.90 14.53
N GLU A 193 2.36 11.21 13.71
CA GLU A 193 1.81 12.55 13.59
C GLU A 193 1.00 12.97 14.83
N VAL A 194 0.28 12.03 15.45
CA VAL A 194 -0.53 12.29 16.65
C VAL A 194 0.36 12.60 17.87
N ASN A 195 1.51 11.93 17.96
CA ASN A 195 2.45 12.07 19.06
C ASN A 195 3.62 13.01 18.76
N ASP A 196 3.62 13.67 17.60
CA ASP A 196 4.70 14.57 17.15
C ASP A 196 6.09 13.91 17.24
N ILE A 197 6.18 12.65 16.79
CA ILE A 197 7.40 11.85 16.87
C ILE A 197 8.35 12.26 15.74
N SER A 198 9.48 12.87 16.10
CA SER A 198 10.52 13.23 15.15
C SER A 198 11.24 12.01 14.56
N ASP A 199 11.88 12.18 13.41
CA ASP A 199 12.66 11.10 12.79
C ASP A 199 13.83 10.65 13.69
N GLN A 200 14.43 11.56 14.46
CA GLN A 200 15.45 11.20 15.43
C GLN A 200 14.89 10.29 16.52
N GLN A 201 13.72 10.60 17.08
CA GLN A 201 13.07 9.75 18.09
C GLN A 201 12.71 8.38 17.54
N LYS A 202 12.27 8.29 16.26
CA LYS A 202 12.05 7.00 15.59
C LYS A 202 13.34 6.17 15.52
N GLN A 203 14.45 6.80 15.15
CA GLN A 203 15.76 6.13 15.10
C GLN A 203 16.22 5.67 16.49
N ASP A 204 16.04 6.50 17.52
CA ASP A 204 16.38 6.17 18.89
C ASP A 204 15.57 4.96 19.40
N VAL A 205 14.27 4.90 19.09
CA VAL A 205 13.41 3.76 19.42
C VAL A 205 13.88 2.49 18.72
N LEU A 206 14.21 2.56 17.43
CA LEU A 206 14.72 1.41 16.67
C LEU A 206 16.08 0.93 17.22
N ALA A 207 16.96 1.85 17.56
CA ALA A 207 18.25 1.52 18.19
C ALA A 207 18.05 0.85 19.54
N TYR A 208 17.11 1.36 20.36
CA TYR A 208 16.77 0.76 21.66
C TYR A 208 16.20 -0.65 21.52
N ILE A 209 15.31 -0.90 20.56
CA ILE A 209 14.80 -2.24 20.24
C ILE A 209 15.96 -3.16 19.84
N GLY A 210 16.88 -2.69 19.01
CA GLY A 210 18.09 -3.42 18.63
C GLY A 210 18.95 -3.80 19.83
N TYR A 211 19.15 -2.86 20.76
CA TYR A 211 19.88 -3.11 22.01
C TYR A 211 19.15 -4.11 22.93
N MET A 212 17.84 -4.00 23.08
CA MET A 212 17.03 -4.96 23.85
C MET A 212 17.16 -6.38 23.27
N SER A 213 17.25 -6.51 21.96
CA SER A 213 17.45 -7.82 21.32
C SER A 213 18.78 -8.46 21.71
N GLN A 214 19.84 -7.68 21.89
CA GLN A 214 21.14 -8.17 22.38
C GLN A 214 21.08 -8.58 23.86
N SER A 215 20.22 -7.96 24.65
CA SER A 215 20.01 -8.27 26.06
C SER A 215 19.03 -9.44 26.31
N GLY A 216 18.57 -10.09 25.27
CA GLY A 216 17.52 -11.13 25.35
C GLY A 216 17.83 -12.27 26.30
N LEU A 217 19.10 -12.68 26.42
CA LEU A 217 19.51 -13.74 27.36
C LEU A 217 19.33 -13.32 28.82
N ALA A 218 19.70 -12.09 29.16
CA ALA A 218 19.52 -11.56 30.51
C ALA A 218 18.04 -11.44 30.88
N VAL A 219 17.21 -10.97 29.93
CA VAL A 219 15.75 -10.91 30.09
C VAL A 219 15.15 -12.31 30.27
N GLN A 220 15.58 -13.27 29.47
CA GLN A 220 15.15 -14.68 29.57
C GLN A 220 15.45 -15.25 30.97
N THR A 221 16.63 -15.04 31.49
CA THR A 221 17.03 -15.51 32.81
C THR A 221 16.24 -14.80 33.92
N ALA A 222 16.11 -13.47 33.81
CA ALA A 222 15.36 -12.68 34.80
C ALA A 222 13.88 -13.09 34.89
N LEU A 223 13.26 -13.48 33.76
CA LEU A 223 11.88 -13.92 33.68
C LEU A 223 11.71 -15.43 33.94
N GLY A 224 12.80 -16.17 34.13
CA GLY A 224 12.79 -17.62 34.34
C GLY A 224 12.28 -18.41 33.13
N TRP A 225 12.46 -17.86 31.90
CA TRP A 225 12.03 -18.48 30.66
C TRP A 225 13.00 -19.51 30.11
N ASP A 226 14.17 -19.63 30.71
CA ASP A 226 15.19 -20.65 30.52
C ASP A 226 14.81 -22.01 31.13
N LYS A 227 13.83 -22.02 32.04
CA LYS A 227 13.38 -23.22 32.70
C LYS A 227 12.33 -23.95 31.86
N PRO A 228 12.42 -25.29 31.72
CA PRO A 228 11.38 -26.04 31.03
C PRO A 228 10.04 -25.85 31.73
N VAL A 229 8.99 -25.58 30.95
CA VAL A 229 7.62 -25.49 31.46
C VAL A 229 7.29 -26.80 32.13
N SER A 230 7.18 -26.82 33.46
CA SER A 230 6.74 -28.03 34.19
C SER A 230 5.36 -28.42 33.69
N LYS A 231 5.26 -29.57 32.99
CA LYS A 231 3.95 -30.15 32.63
C LYS A 231 3.20 -30.41 33.94
N LYS A 232 2.28 -29.53 34.31
CA LYS A 232 1.30 -29.87 35.35
C LYS A 232 0.62 -31.18 34.92
N ARG A 233 0.95 -32.27 35.60
CA ARG A 233 0.18 -33.51 35.48
C ARG A 233 -1.25 -33.18 35.88
N ARG A 234 -2.19 -33.29 34.96
CA ARG A 234 -3.60 -33.34 35.23
C ARG A 234 -3.96 -34.74 35.71
#